data_670f9c6a5780c409f4e2fee51a2868c2
#
_entry.id   670f9c6a5780c409f4e2fee51a2868c2
#
_cell.length_a   1.000
_cell.length_b   1.000
_cell.length_c   1.000
_cell.angle_alpha   90.00
_cell.angle_beta   90.00
_cell.angle_gamma   90.00
#
_symmetry.space_group_name_H-M   'P 1'
#
loop_
_entity.id
_entity.type
_entity.pdbx_description
1 polymer ?
#
loop_
_entity_poly.entity_id
_entity_poly.type
_entity_poly.pdbx_seq_one_letter_code
_entity_poly.pdbx_strand_id
1 'polypeptide(L)'
;IFVSLKREARKLPENSRSTNLFSYIRAMGKNKLAKFEDMAGYPHVFQYPFSVLQEKGFEKRGRWNELFFHNDHPIVLELGCGKGEYTVGLGRLFPEKNFIGIDIKGARMWTGAKASLEAGMTNIAFLRTNIELISHFFAPGEVSEIWITFPDPQMKKVNKRLTSTRFMRLYREILADNGQIHLKTDSDFLFTYTREMIKANQLPVLFETNDLYHSGSADRILSIQTYYEQQWLDRGLNIKYIRFLCENRPEWIEPDVEIEFDAYRSFNRSKRSALASGK
;
A
#
# COMPACT_ATOMS: atom_id res chain seq x y z
N ILE A 1 3.44 -16.25 -10.50
CA ILE A 1 2.97 -17.38 -9.63
C ILE A 1 3.57 -18.71 -10.11
N PHE A 2 3.44 -19.09 -11.38
CA PHE A 2 3.97 -20.35 -11.91
C PHE A 2 5.50 -20.51 -11.78
N VAL A 3 6.28 -19.42 -11.89
CA VAL A 3 7.76 -19.45 -11.81
C VAL A 3 8.25 -19.59 -10.36
N SER A 4 7.53 -19.06 -9.37
CA SER A 4 7.83 -19.22 -7.94
C SER A 4 7.58 -20.65 -7.47
N LEU A 5 6.51 -21.27 -7.95
CA LEU A 5 6.09 -22.62 -7.59
C LEU A 5 7.06 -23.69 -8.11
N LYS A 6 7.58 -23.54 -9.34
CA LYS A 6 8.59 -24.45 -9.92
C LYS A 6 9.92 -24.45 -9.15
N ARG A 7 10.17 -23.45 -8.33
CA ARG A 7 11.44 -23.27 -7.62
C ARG A 7 11.44 -23.95 -6.24
N GLU A 8 10.34 -23.96 -5.54
CA GLU A 8 10.22 -24.72 -4.27
C GLU A 8 10.15 -26.22 -4.53
N ALA A 9 9.57 -26.63 -5.66
CA ALA A 9 9.58 -28.01 -6.11
C ALA A 9 10.98 -28.57 -6.39
N ARG A 10 11.97 -27.73 -6.74
CA ARG A 10 13.36 -28.16 -6.94
C ARG A 10 14.11 -28.53 -5.65
N LYS A 11 13.58 -28.19 -4.49
CA LYS A 11 14.16 -28.52 -3.18
C LYS A 11 13.71 -29.91 -2.65
N LEU A 12 12.80 -30.57 -3.34
CA LEU A 12 12.30 -31.89 -2.95
C LEU A 12 13.07 -33.03 -3.69
N PRO A 13 13.21 -34.23 -3.08
CA PRO A 13 13.78 -35.39 -3.72
C PRO A 13 13.06 -35.74 -5.02
N GLU A 14 13.79 -36.26 -6.03
CA GLU A 14 13.25 -36.40 -7.40
C GLU A 14 12.00 -37.27 -7.50
N ASN A 15 11.88 -38.33 -6.70
CA ASN A 15 10.75 -39.24 -6.72
C ASN A 15 9.47 -38.71 -6.05
N SER A 16 9.52 -37.56 -5.41
CA SER A 16 8.34 -36.94 -4.74
C SER A 16 7.89 -35.60 -5.36
N ARG A 17 8.61 -35.14 -6.39
CA ARG A 17 8.46 -33.76 -6.93
C ARG A 17 7.11 -33.51 -7.61
N SER A 18 6.54 -34.48 -8.31
CA SER A 18 5.27 -34.27 -9.04
C SER A 18 4.06 -34.32 -8.12
N THR A 19 3.96 -35.32 -7.25
CA THR A 19 2.83 -35.51 -6.34
C THR A 19 2.79 -34.44 -5.23
N ASN A 20 3.94 -34.07 -4.68
CA ASN A 20 4.02 -33.00 -3.68
C ASN A 20 3.80 -31.59 -4.24
N LEU A 21 4.20 -31.32 -5.49
CA LEU A 21 3.95 -30.01 -6.13
C LEU A 21 2.46 -29.79 -6.35
N PHE A 22 1.72 -30.79 -6.84
CA PHE A 22 0.26 -30.70 -7.04
C PHE A 22 -0.49 -30.57 -5.71
N SER A 23 -0.09 -31.29 -4.68
CA SER A 23 -0.69 -31.18 -3.34
C SER A 23 -0.37 -29.82 -2.70
N TYR A 24 0.84 -29.30 -2.86
CA TYR A 24 1.26 -27.99 -2.38
C TYR A 24 0.52 -26.84 -3.11
N ILE A 25 0.42 -26.92 -4.45
CA ILE A 25 -0.36 -25.95 -5.26
C ILE A 25 -1.83 -25.98 -4.86
N ARG A 26 -2.39 -27.18 -4.63
CA ARG A 26 -3.78 -27.38 -4.18
C ARG A 26 -4.01 -26.83 -2.77
N ALA A 27 -3.06 -27.03 -1.85
CA ALA A 27 -3.11 -26.48 -0.49
C ALA A 27 -3.00 -24.94 -0.48
N MET A 28 -2.09 -24.37 -1.28
CA MET A 28 -1.99 -22.92 -1.44
C MET A 28 -3.24 -22.30 -2.08
N GLY A 29 -3.84 -23.00 -3.05
CA GLY A 29 -5.10 -22.59 -3.66
C GLY A 29 -6.25 -22.60 -2.65
N LYS A 30 -6.37 -23.66 -1.83
CA LYS A 30 -7.37 -23.77 -0.76
C LYS A 30 -7.19 -22.67 0.30
N ASN A 31 -5.97 -22.42 0.78
CA ASN A 31 -5.69 -21.34 1.74
C ASN A 31 -6.03 -19.95 1.21
N LYS A 32 -5.87 -19.73 -0.10
CA LYS A 32 -6.24 -18.46 -0.71
C LYS A 32 -7.75 -18.30 -0.82
N LEU A 33 -8.46 -19.35 -1.21
CA LEU A 33 -9.92 -19.36 -1.29
C LEU A 33 -10.55 -19.18 0.10
N ALA A 34 -10.11 -19.92 1.10
CA ALA A 34 -10.57 -19.76 2.48
C ALA A 34 -10.41 -18.33 2.98
N LYS A 35 -9.28 -17.66 2.71
CA LYS A 35 -9.09 -16.26 3.06
C LYS A 35 -10.07 -15.30 2.36
N PHE A 36 -10.47 -15.60 1.14
CA PHE A 36 -11.49 -14.81 0.44
C PHE A 36 -12.89 -15.04 1.01
N GLU A 37 -13.21 -16.27 1.39
CA GLU A 37 -14.47 -16.65 2.06
C GLU A 37 -14.56 -15.96 3.43
N ASP A 38 -13.51 -16.03 4.24
CA ASP A 38 -13.42 -15.32 5.51
C ASP A 38 -13.71 -13.82 5.34
N MET A 39 -12.99 -13.16 4.39
CA MET A 39 -13.15 -11.72 4.16
C MET A 39 -14.53 -11.33 3.63
N ALA A 40 -15.23 -12.24 2.94
CA ALA A 40 -16.60 -11.97 2.50
C ALA A 40 -17.57 -11.88 3.69
N GLY A 41 -17.24 -12.53 4.82
CA GLY A 41 -17.99 -12.45 6.07
C GLY A 41 -17.55 -11.30 7.00
N TYR A 42 -16.49 -10.56 6.71
CA TYR A 42 -16.02 -9.50 7.58
C TYR A 42 -16.77 -8.18 7.33
N PRO A 43 -17.46 -7.60 8.32
CA PRO A 43 -18.32 -6.42 8.13
C PRO A 43 -17.57 -5.15 7.74
N HIS A 44 -16.26 -5.10 7.98
CA HIS A 44 -15.37 -3.96 7.68
C HIS A 44 -14.50 -4.19 6.43
N VAL A 45 -14.79 -5.23 5.62
CA VAL A 45 -14.09 -5.50 4.35
C VAL A 45 -15.04 -5.32 3.17
N PHE A 46 -14.71 -4.39 2.31
CA PHE A 46 -15.50 -4.02 1.14
C PHE A 46 -14.86 -4.56 -0.14
N GLN A 47 -15.62 -5.33 -0.91
CA GLN A 47 -15.18 -5.93 -2.17
C GLN A 47 -16.28 -5.74 -3.21
N TYR A 48 -16.03 -4.89 -4.22
CA TYR A 48 -17.01 -4.59 -5.26
C TYR A 48 -16.44 -4.95 -6.63
N PRO A 49 -17.12 -5.79 -7.42
CA PRO A 49 -16.83 -5.94 -8.84
C PRO A 49 -17.02 -4.59 -9.57
N PHE A 50 -16.16 -4.29 -10.53
CA PHE A 50 -16.23 -3.03 -11.27
C PHE A 50 -17.58 -2.83 -11.98
N SER A 51 -18.18 -3.91 -12.50
CA SER A 51 -19.51 -3.89 -13.10
C SER A 51 -20.61 -3.38 -12.15
N VAL A 52 -20.57 -3.85 -10.90
CA VAL A 52 -21.54 -3.38 -9.87
C VAL A 52 -21.29 -1.92 -9.51
N LEU A 53 -20.03 -1.52 -9.44
CA LEU A 53 -19.65 -0.14 -9.17
C LEU A 53 -20.12 0.82 -10.29
N GLN A 54 -20.03 0.39 -11.55
CA GLN A 54 -20.53 1.18 -12.68
C GLN A 54 -22.06 1.29 -12.71
N GLU A 55 -22.77 0.20 -12.36
CA GLU A 55 -24.24 0.16 -12.42
C GLU A 55 -24.90 0.90 -11.26
N LYS A 56 -24.39 0.70 -10.04
CA LYS A 56 -25.06 1.12 -8.80
C LYS A 56 -24.29 2.18 -8.01
N GLY A 57 -23.04 2.47 -8.40
CA GLY A 57 -22.13 3.28 -7.60
C GLY A 57 -21.75 2.59 -6.28
N PHE A 58 -21.17 3.37 -5.38
CA PHE A 58 -20.83 2.92 -4.03
C PHE A 58 -21.61 3.75 -3.01
N GLU A 59 -22.49 3.13 -2.30
CA GLU A 59 -23.46 3.76 -1.39
C GLU A 59 -22.80 4.61 -0.29
N LYS A 60 -21.60 4.22 0.17
CA LYS A 60 -20.87 4.94 1.24
C LYS A 60 -20.00 6.09 0.72
N ARG A 61 -19.95 6.34 -0.59
CA ARG A 61 -19.20 7.44 -1.19
C ARG A 61 -19.73 8.78 -0.66
N GLY A 62 -18.88 9.56 0.01
CA GLY A 62 -19.24 10.81 0.68
C GLY A 62 -19.97 10.63 2.02
N ARG A 63 -20.14 9.38 2.46
CA ARG A 63 -20.92 9.03 3.65
C ARG A 63 -20.28 7.92 4.49
N TRP A 64 -18.95 7.73 4.38
CA TRP A 64 -18.25 6.69 5.13
C TRP A 64 -18.43 6.85 6.65
N ASN A 65 -18.32 8.07 7.14
CA ASN A 65 -18.49 8.38 8.55
C ASN A 65 -19.91 8.11 9.03
N GLU A 66 -20.93 8.47 8.24
CA GLU A 66 -22.34 8.25 8.57
C GLU A 66 -22.71 6.76 8.50
N LEU A 67 -22.37 6.07 7.38
CA LEU A 67 -22.91 4.75 7.07
C LEU A 67 -22.04 3.59 7.56
N PHE A 68 -20.82 3.86 8.01
CA PHE A 68 -19.91 2.80 8.46
C PHE A 68 -19.20 3.10 9.78
N PHE A 69 -18.50 4.23 9.90
CA PHE A 69 -17.74 4.54 11.12
C PHE A 69 -18.59 5.08 12.26
N HIS A 70 -19.76 5.67 11.95
CA HIS A 70 -20.70 6.26 12.90
C HIS A 70 -20.05 7.33 13.80
N ASN A 71 -19.17 8.15 13.23
CA ASN A 71 -18.48 9.26 13.88
C ASN A 71 -18.06 10.31 12.83
N ASP A 72 -17.50 11.45 13.27
CA ASP A 72 -17.05 12.56 12.41
C ASP A 72 -15.51 12.62 12.30
N HIS A 73 -14.81 11.54 12.60
CA HIS A 73 -13.35 11.52 12.59
C HIS A 73 -12.78 11.63 11.17
N PRO A 74 -11.60 12.26 11.01
CA PRO A 74 -10.92 12.33 9.73
C PRO A 74 -10.62 10.95 9.13
N ILE A 75 -10.83 10.79 7.83
CA ILE A 75 -10.54 9.54 7.11
C ILE A 75 -9.13 9.58 6.53
N VAL A 76 -8.35 8.56 6.83
CA VAL A 76 -6.98 8.34 6.38
C VAL A 76 -6.90 7.07 5.54
N LEU A 77 -6.27 7.14 4.36
CA LEU A 77 -6.09 5.99 3.48
C LEU A 77 -4.67 5.46 3.54
N GLU A 78 -4.49 4.14 3.52
CA GLU A 78 -3.23 3.49 3.17
C GLU A 78 -3.37 2.84 1.79
N LEU A 79 -2.62 3.32 0.79
CA LEU A 79 -2.66 2.82 -0.58
C LEU A 79 -1.61 1.73 -0.81
N GLY A 80 -2.07 0.55 -1.22
CA GLY A 80 -1.23 -0.62 -1.34
C GLY A 80 -0.93 -1.28 0.00
N CYS A 81 -1.89 -1.31 0.92
CA CYS A 81 -1.75 -1.70 2.33
C CYS A 81 -1.17 -3.11 2.57
N GLY A 82 -1.08 -3.95 1.54
CA GLY A 82 -0.47 -5.27 1.62
C GLY A 82 -1.13 -6.15 2.67
N LYS A 83 -0.46 -6.36 3.81
CA LYS A 83 -0.99 -7.11 4.95
C LYS A 83 -1.81 -6.24 5.93
N GLY A 84 -1.90 -4.93 5.70
CA GLY A 84 -2.64 -3.99 6.55
C GLY A 84 -1.94 -3.67 7.89
N GLU A 85 -0.65 -3.95 7.99
CA GLU A 85 0.11 -3.75 9.24
C GLU A 85 0.16 -2.27 9.63
N TYR A 86 0.36 -1.40 8.64
CA TYR A 86 0.40 0.04 8.86
C TYR A 86 -1.00 0.60 9.17
N THR A 87 -2.03 0.22 8.39
CA THR A 87 -3.43 0.57 8.62
C THR A 87 -3.86 0.24 10.07
N VAL A 88 -3.60 -1.00 10.52
CA VAL A 88 -3.95 -1.45 11.88
C VAL A 88 -3.10 -0.74 12.93
N GLY A 89 -1.81 -0.56 12.67
CA GLY A 89 -0.90 0.15 13.56
C GLY A 89 -1.31 1.60 13.80
N LEU A 90 -1.64 2.32 12.74
CA LEU A 90 -2.15 3.70 12.81
C LEU A 90 -3.48 3.76 13.56
N GLY A 91 -4.42 2.86 13.26
CA GLY A 91 -5.72 2.83 13.94
C GLY A 91 -5.63 2.58 15.46
N ARG A 92 -4.61 1.83 15.90
CA ARG A 92 -4.32 1.66 17.34
C ARG A 92 -3.76 2.91 18.00
N LEU A 93 -2.94 3.67 17.26
CA LEU A 93 -2.31 4.89 17.78
C LEU A 93 -3.25 6.09 17.81
N PHE A 94 -4.24 6.13 16.90
CA PHE A 94 -5.13 7.26 16.70
C PHE A 94 -6.61 6.81 16.68
N PRO A 95 -7.19 6.52 17.82
CA PRO A 95 -8.61 6.14 17.90
C PRO A 95 -9.56 7.26 17.44
N GLU A 96 -9.06 8.50 17.39
CA GLU A 96 -9.78 9.70 16.92
C GLU A 96 -9.69 9.89 15.39
N LYS A 97 -9.16 8.93 14.65
CA LYS A 97 -9.13 8.90 13.18
C LYS A 97 -9.67 7.58 12.64
N ASN A 98 -10.23 7.61 11.45
CA ASN A 98 -10.70 6.44 10.72
C ASN A 98 -9.68 6.04 9.64
N PHE A 99 -9.36 4.76 9.53
CA PHE A 99 -8.34 4.26 8.61
C PHE A 99 -8.92 3.25 7.64
N ILE A 100 -8.62 3.42 6.35
CA ILE A 100 -9.05 2.50 5.30
C ILE A 100 -7.83 2.00 4.53
N GLY A 101 -7.52 0.72 4.68
CA GLY A 101 -6.46 0.04 3.92
C GLY A 101 -6.96 -0.39 2.54
N ILE A 102 -6.28 0.02 1.47
CA ILE A 102 -6.65 -0.27 0.07
C ILE A 102 -5.59 -1.13 -0.60
N ASP A 103 -5.98 -2.28 -1.15
CA ASP A 103 -5.11 -3.14 -1.99
C ASP A 103 -5.99 -4.00 -2.93
N ILE A 104 -5.44 -4.36 -4.08
CA ILE A 104 -6.06 -5.33 -4.99
C ILE A 104 -5.83 -6.79 -4.52
N LYS A 105 -4.82 -7.03 -3.67
CA LYS A 105 -4.39 -8.37 -3.26
C LYS A 105 -5.06 -8.83 -1.96
N GLY A 106 -6.34 -9.16 -2.03
CA GLY A 106 -7.14 -9.55 -0.89
C GLY A 106 -6.53 -10.62 0.03
N ALA A 107 -5.85 -11.64 -0.51
CA ALA A 107 -5.22 -12.67 0.31
C ALA A 107 -4.10 -12.16 1.24
N ARG A 108 -3.52 -10.96 0.98
CA ARG A 108 -2.59 -10.28 1.88
C ARG A 108 -3.36 -9.46 2.91
N MET A 109 -4.32 -8.67 2.45
CA MET A 109 -5.21 -7.82 3.24
C MET A 109 -5.91 -8.58 4.37
N TRP A 110 -6.22 -9.87 4.15
CA TRP A 110 -6.83 -10.77 5.14
C TRP A 110 -6.14 -10.72 6.50
N THR A 111 -4.81 -10.57 6.55
CA THR A 111 -4.05 -10.55 7.81
C THR A 111 -4.44 -9.35 8.69
N GLY A 112 -4.45 -8.16 8.12
CA GLY A 112 -4.85 -6.93 8.84
C GLY A 112 -6.34 -6.91 9.15
N ALA A 113 -7.17 -7.36 8.19
CA ALA A 113 -8.62 -7.43 8.38
C ALA A 113 -8.98 -8.39 9.53
N LYS A 114 -8.37 -9.57 9.59
CA LYS A 114 -8.56 -10.50 10.70
C LYS A 114 -8.10 -9.90 12.02
N ALA A 115 -6.89 -9.33 12.07
CA ALA A 115 -6.32 -8.77 13.29
C ALA A 115 -7.15 -7.60 13.84
N SER A 116 -7.68 -6.72 12.98
CA SER A 116 -8.54 -5.61 13.41
C SER A 116 -9.91 -6.09 13.89
N LEU A 117 -10.48 -7.12 13.24
CA LEU A 117 -11.74 -7.73 13.67
C LEU A 117 -11.61 -8.38 15.05
N GLU A 118 -10.59 -9.21 15.24
CA GLU A 118 -10.32 -9.89 16.52
C GLU A 118 -10.02 -8.90 17.66
N ALA A 119 -9.43 -7.74 17.33
CA ALA A 119 -9.20 -6.66 18.28
C ALA A 119 -10.41 -5.75 18.53
N GLY A 120 -11.54 -5.99 17.88
CA GLY A 120 -12.76 -5.18 18.02
C GLY A 120 -12.58 -3.72 17.57
N MET A 121 -11.68 -3.45 16.61
CA MET A 121 -11.40 -2.08 16.16
C MET A 121 -12.54 -1.55 15.29
N THR A 122 -13.15 -0.45 15.70
CA THR A 122 -14.27 0.17 14.98
C THR A 122 -13.87 1.28 14.02
N ASN A 123 -12.60 1.72 14.10
CA ASN A 123 -12.04 2.78 13.27
C ASN A 123 -11.21 2.26 12.08
N ILE A 124 -11.36 0.98 11.72
CA ILE A 124 -10.62 0.33 10.62
C ILE A 124 -11.61 -0.21 9.59
N ALA A 125 -11.30 0.02 8.32
CA ALA A 125 -11.93 -0.67 7.19
C ALA A 125 -10.87 -1.13 6.18
N PHE A 126 -11.25 -2.07 5.32
CA PHE A 126 -10.45 -2.51 4.19
C PHE A 126 -11.27 -2.46 2.91
N LEU A 127 -10.68 -1.91 1.85
CA LEU A 127 -11.29 -1.80 0.54
C LEU A 127 -10.44 -2.53 -0.50
N ARG A 128 -10.95 -3.63 -1.02
CA ARG A 128 -10.27 -4.38 -2.08
C ARG A 128 -10.63 -3.84 -3.44
N THR A 129 -9.77 -2.97 -3.98
CA THR A 129 -9.94 -2.36 -5.31
C THR A 129 -8.60 -1.99 -5.95
N ASN A 130 -8.63 -1.60 -7.22
CA ASN A 130 -7.52 -0.88 -7.83
C ASN A 130 -7.51 0.56 -7.33
N ILE A 131 -6.32 1.08 -6.99
CA ILE A 131 -6.16 2.46 -6.52
C ILE A 131 -6.67 3.48 -7.58
N GLU A 132 -6.59 3.13 -8.85
CA GLU A 132 -7.09 3.96 -9.96
C GLU A 132 -8.62 4.20 -9.92
N LEU A 133 -9.34 3.48 -9.09
CA LEU A 133 -10.81 3.57 -8.94
C LEU A 133 -11.24 4.29 -7.65
N ILE A 134 -10.32 4.88 -6.88
CA ILE A 134 -10.64 5.42 -5.54
C ILE A 134 -11.70 6.53 -5.59
N SER A 135 -11.77 7.34 -6.64
CA SER A 135 -12.80 8.38 -6.78
C SER A 135 -14.22 7.84 -6.93
N HIS A 136 -14.39 6.54 -7.21
CA HIS A 136 -15.71 5.89 -7.14
C HIS A 136 -16.13 5.55 -5.71
N PHE A 137 -15.17 5.50 -4.77
CA PHE A 137 -15.41 5.10 -3.38
C PHE A 137 -15.39 6.27 -2.40
N PHE A 138 -14.75 7.38 -2.79
CA PHE A 138 -14.64 8.58 -1.96
C PHE A 138 -15.11 9.81 -2.72
N ALA A 139 -15.83 10.69 -2.04
CA ALA A 139 -16.27 11.98 -2.57
C ALA A 139 -15.16 13.05 -2.43
N PRO A 140 -15.27 14.18 -3.14
CA PRO A 140 -14.37 15.31 -2.96
C PRO A 140 -14.33 15.78 -1.49
N GLY A 141 -13.11 15.95 -0.96
CA GLY A 141 -12.88 16.43 0.40
C GLY A 141 -13.09 15.39 1.51
N GLU A 142 -13.43 14.14 1.18
CA GLU A 142 -13.74 13.10 2.17
C GLU A 142 -12.50 12.52 2.88
N VAL A 143 -11.32 12.63 2.26
CA VAL A 143 -10.07 12.03 2.75
C VAL A 143 -9.13 13.13 3.25
N SER A 144 -8.60 12.99 4.47
CA SER A 144 -7.67 13.97 5.06
C SER A 144 -6.19 13.66 4.78
N GLU A 145 -5.83 12.37 4.74
CA GLU A 145 -4.44 11.93 4.59
C GLU A 145 -4.36 10.67 3.72
N ILE A 146 -3.27 10.55 2.96
CA ILE A 146 -2.94 9.36 2.18
C ILE A 146 -1.54 8.87 2.58
N TRP A 147 -1.44 7.62 2.99
CA TRP A 147 -0.19 6.91 3.26
C TRP A 147 0.14 5.96 2.11
N ILE A 148 1.39 6.02 1.64
CA ILE A 148 1.96 5.14 0.61
C ILE A 148 3.19 4.48 1.21
N THR A 149 3.03 3.22 1.63
CA THR A 149 4.07 2.48 2.35
C THR A 149 4.67 1.39 1.48
N PHE A 150 5.95 1.47 1.19
CA PHE A 150 6.73 0.49 0.41
C PHE A 150 6.08 0.07 -0.93
N PRO A 151 5.61 1.01 -1.75
CA PRO A 151 5.03 0.71 -3.06
C PRO A 151 6.10 0.15 -4.00
N ASP A 152 5.65 -0.49 -5.07
CA ASP A 152 6.54 -0.81 -6.19
C ASP A 152 6.96 0.51 -6.87
N PRO A 153 8.25 0.82 -6.99
CA PRO A 153 8.74 2.10 -7.53
C PRO A 153 8.41 2.32 -9.01
N GLN A 154 8.00 1.27 -9.74
CA GLN A 154 7.60 1.35 -11.15
C GLN A 154 8.60 2.13 -12.02
N MET A 155 9.91 1.80 -11.89
CA MET A 155 11.03 2.54 -12.48
C MET A 155 10.87 2.82 -13.99
N LYS A 156 10.24 1.88 -14.73
CA LYS A 156 10.03 2.00 -16.18
C LYS A 156 8.63 2.50 -16.57
N LYS A 157 7.72 2.73 -15.60
CA LYS A 157 6.29 3.01 -15.89
C LYS A 157 5.78 4.16 -15.03
N VAL A 158 6.06 5.39 -15.45
CA VAL A 158 5.64 6.62 -14.75
C VAL A 158 4.16 6.58 -14.34
N ASN A 159 3.28 6.27 -15.29
CA ASN A 159 1.83 6.24 -15.07
C ASN A 159 1.36 5.18 -14.04
N LYS A 160 2.27 4.33 -13.53
CA LYS A 160 1.97 3.33 -12.50
C LYS A 160 2.61 3.69 -11.13
N ARG A 161 3.43 4.73 -11.05
CA ARG A 161 3.99 5.22 -9.79
C ARG A 161 2.91 5.90 -8.97
N LEU A 162 2.73 5.48 -7.73
CA LEU A 162 1.71 6.05 -6.85
C LEU A 162 1.97 7.51 -6.46
N THR A 163 3.18 8.02 -6.70
CA THR A 163 3.54 9.45 -6.50
C THR A 163 3.66 10.23 -7.82
N SER A 164 3.20 9.68 -8.97
CA SER A 164 3.20 10.41 -10.24
C SER A 164 2.12 11.49 -10.30
N THR A 165 2.30 12.47 -11.17
CA THR A 165 1.32 13.54 -11.40
C THR A 165 -0.07 13.00 -11.79
N ARG A 166 -0.14 11.86 -12.49
CA ARG A 166 -1.39 11.15 -12.76
C ARG A 166 -2.13 10.79 -11.46
N PHE A 167 -1.39 10.24 -10.48
CA PHE A 167 -1.99 9.87 -9.20
C PHE A 167 -2.24 11.09 -8.31
N MET A 168 -1.42 12.14 -8.39
CA MET A 168 -1.70 13.39 -7.68
C MET A 168 -3.04 13.99 -8.11
N ARG A 169 -3.35 14.01 -9.42
CA ARG A 169 -4.68 14.42 -9.91
C ARG A 169 -5.79 13.58 -9.31
N LEU A 170 -5.64 12.26 -9.32
CA LEU A 170 -6.63 11.34 -8.75
C LEU A 170 -6.82 11.56 -7.25
N TYR A 171 -5.73 11.79 -6.51
CA TYR A 171 -5.83 12.04 -5.06
C TYR A 171 -6.52 13.37 -4.76
N ARG A 172 -6.30 14.39 -5.60
CA ARG A 172 -6.99 15.68 -5.45
C ARG A 172 -8.51 15.59 -5.63
N GLU A 173 -9.01 14.60 -6.37
CA GLU A 173 -10.45 14.38 -6.50
C GLU A 173 -11.12 14.01 -5.17
N ILE A 174 -10.37 13.49 -4.19
CA ILE A 174 -10.92 12.97 -2.93
C ILE A 174 -10.34 13.62 -1.67
N LEU A 175 -9.15 14.24 -1.77
CA LEU A 175 -8.51 14.87 -0.63
C LEU A 175 -9.22 16.16 -0.22
N ALA A 176 -9.32 16.35 1.08
CA ALA A 176 -9.70 17.63 1.69
C ALA A 176 -8.66 18.73 1.35
N ASP A 177 -9.04 19.98 1.58
CA ASP A 177 -8.08 21.09 1.51
C ASP A 177 -6.95 20.86 2.51
N ASN A 178 -5.71 21.16 2.10
CA ASN A 178 -4.50 20.85 2.85
C ASN A 178 -4.29 19.34 3.13
N GLY A 179 -4.91 18.46 2.35
CA GLY A 179 -4.72 17.01 2.46
C GLY A 179 -3.26 16.61 2.29
N GLN A 180 -2.78 15.71 3.15
CA GLN A 180 -1.38 15.32 3.23
C GLN A 180 -1.13 13.99 2.53
N ILE A 181 0.04 13.88 1.90
CA ILE A 181 0.54 12.63 1.34
C ILE A 181 1.83 12.25 2.04
N HIS A 182 1.91 10.99 2.47
CA HIS A 182 3.04 10.39 3.12
C HIS A 182 3.61 9.28 2.22
N LEU A 183 4.89 9.35 1.91
CA LEU A 183 5.63 8.27 1.26
C LEU A 183 6.68 7.73 2.21
N LYS A 184 6.64 6.43 2.51
CA LYS A 184 7.68 5.69 3.22
C LYS A 184 8.21 4.59 2.30
N THR A 185 9.52 4.59 2.00
CA THR A 185 10.09 3.70 0.97
C THR A 185 11.55 3.35 1.23
N ASP A 186 11.94 2.16 0.79
CA ASP A 186 13.34 1.71 0.68
C ASP A 186 14.01 2.22 -0.61
N SER A 187 13.23 2.64 -1.61
CA SER A 187 13.66 2.94 -2.97
C SER A 187 14.26 4.34 -3.06
N ASP A 188 15.55 4.45 -3.39
CA ASP A 188 16.21 5.71 -3.72
C ASP A 188 15.62 6.35 -4.97
N PHE A 189 15.32 5.51 -5.97
CA PHE A 189 14.67 5.94 -7.21
C PHE A 189 13.33 6.62 -6.94
N LEU A 190 12.44 5.97 -6.18
CA LEU A 190 11.10 6.50 -5.94
C LEU A 190 11.11 7.74 -5.04
N PHE A 191 12.00 7.76 -4.06
CA PHE A 191 12.18 8.92 -3.18
C PHE A 191 12.65 10.14 -3.98
N THR A 192 13.71 9.99 -4.79
CA THR A 192 14.24 11.05 -5.66
C THR A 192 13.18 11.53 -6.66
N TYR A 193 12.49 10.60 -7.32
CA TYR A 193 11.40 10.94 -8.23
C TYR A 193 10.32 11.77 -7.54
N THR A 194 9.91 11.37 -6.33
CA THR A 194 8.87 12.07 -5.59
C THR A 194 9.31 13.49 -5.21
N ARG A 195 10.56 13.68 -4.81
CA ARG A 195 11.13 15.02 -4.53
C ARG A 195 11.14 15.90 -5.78
N GLU A 196 11.56 15.38 -6.92
CA GLU A 196 11.56 16.13 -8.18
C GLU A 196 10.13 16.45 -8.65
N MET A 197 9.17 15.54 -8.47
CA MET A 197 7.76 15.81 -8.74
C MET A 197 7.21 16.93 -7.84
N ILE A 198 7.50 16.90 -6.56
CA ILE A 198 7.13 17.94 -5.58
C ILE A 198 7.74 19.29 -5.98
N LYS A 199 9.02 19.32 -6.33
CA LYS A 199 9.75 20.52 -6.75
C LYS A 199 9.18 21.10 -8.05
N ALA A 200 8.96 20.27 -9.08
CA ALA A 200 8.40 20.70 -10.36
C ALA A 200 7.00 21.33 -10.19
N ASN A 201 6.25 20.86 -9.20
CA ASN A 201 4.92 21.36 -8.89
C ASN A 201 4.88 22.31 -7.68
N GLN A 202 6.03 22.72 -7.12
CA GLN A 202 6.14 23.64 -5.99
C GLN A 202 5.20 23.27 -4.81
N LEU A 203 5.08 21.98 -4.50
CA LEU A 203 4.23 21.52 -3.39
C LEU A 203 4.93 21.76 -2.05
N PRO A 204 4.22 22.17 -0.99
CA PRO A 204 4.82 22.36 0.33
C PRO A 204 5.27 21.03 0.94
N VAL A 205 6.57 20.90 1.23
CA VAL A 205 7.13 19.78 1.99
C VAL A 205 7.01 20.09 3.48
N LEU A 206 6.37 19.20 4.22
CA LEU A 206 6.21 19.34 5.67
C LEU A 206 7.35 18.67 6.44
N PHE A 207 7.89 17.58 5.89
CA PHE A 207 9.03 16.86 6.46
C PHE A 207 9.64 15.91 5.42
N GLU A 208 10.96 15.78 5.40
CA GLU A 208 11.66 14.77 4.60
C GLU A 208 12.91 14.23 5.30
N THR A 209 13.24 12.98 5.06
CA THR A 209 14.50 12.35 5.44
C THR A 209 14.85 11.21 4.48
N ASN A 210 16.13 11.08 4.15
CA ASN A 210 16.67 9.97 3.36
C ASN A 210 17.16 8.80 4.23
N ASP A 211 17.13 8.96 5.56
CA ASP A 211 17.51 7.95 6.54
C ASP A 211 16.68 8.09 7.82
N LEU A 212 15.51 7.46 7.81
CA LEU A 212 14.52 7.63 8.86
C LEU A 212 15.02 7.20 10.25
N TYR A 213 15.74 6.09 10.30
CA TYR A 213 16.11 5.48 11.59
C TYR A 213 17.39 6.04 12.16
N HIS A 214 18.42 6.30 11.33
CA HIS A 214 19.67 6.86 11.83
C HIS A 214 19.61 8.37 12.07
N SER A 215 18.65 9.08 11.42
CA SER A 215 18.43 10.51 11.69
C SER A 215 17.76 10.80 13.04
N GLY A 216 17.29 9.78 13.75
CA GLY A 216 16.52 9.93 14.98
C GLY A 216 15.10 10.49 14.77
N SER A 217 14.64 10.55 13.51
CA SER A 217 13.33 11.12 13.13
C SER A 217 12.18 10.12 13.22
N ALA A 218 12.43 8.85 13.55
CA ALA A 218 11.41 7.83 13.70
C ALA A 218 10.62 8.02 15.00
N ASP A 219 9.48 8.69 14.91
CA ASP A 219 8.49 8.78 15.98
C ASP A 219 7.68 7.47 16.11
N ARG A 220 6.67 7.46 17.00
CA ARG A 220 5.79 6.29 17.21
C ARG A 220 5.07 5.85 15.93
N ILE A 221 4.74 6.79 15.03
CA ILE A 221 4.03 6.52 13.77
C ILE A 221 5.00 5.88 12.77
N LEU A 222 6.14 6.52 12.58
CA LEU A 222 7.14 6.11 11.61
C LEU A 222 7.90 4.84 12.06
N SER A 223 7.78 4.48 13.35
CA SER A 223 8.29 3.22 13.91
C SER A 223 7.35 2.02 13.72
N ILE A 224 6.14 2.20 13.18
CA ILE A 224 5.31 1.08 12.72
C ILE A 224 6.06 0.41 11.58
N GLN A 225 6.51 -0.83 11.79
CA GLN A 225 7.25 -1.57 10.77
C GLN A 225 6.33 -2.55 10.05
N THR A 226 6.39 -2.54 8.71
CA THR A 226 5.76 -3.57 7.90
C THR A 226 6.70 -4.75 7.71
N TYR A 227 6.13 -5.92 7.39
CA TYR A 227 6.90 -7.11 7.02
C TYR A 227 7.92 -6.85 5.90
N TYR A 228 7.57 -6.00 4.93
CA TYR A 228 8.49 -5.66 3.85
C TYR A 228 9.60 -4.73 4.31
N GLU A 229 9.28 -3.77 5.16
CA GLU A 229 10.26 -2.85 5.74
C GLU A 229 11.35 -3.59 6.50
N GLN A 230 10.96 -4.53 7.39
CA GLN A 230 11.91 -5.35 8.11
C GLN A 230 12.88 -6.08 7.18
N GLN A 231 12.38 -6.62 6.07
CA GLN A 231 13.24 -7.28 5.08
C GLN A 231 14.27 -6.34 4.42
N TRP A 232 13.94 -5.05 4.28
CA TRP A 232 14.86 -4.06 3.72
C TRP A 232 15.88 -3.60 4.76
N LEU A 233 15.47 -3.39 6.00
CA LEU A 233 16.36 -3.10 7.13
C LEU A 233 17.36 -4.23 7.36
N ASP A 234 16.93 -5.48 7.33
CA ASP A 234 17.80 -6.67 7.46
C ASP A 234 18.87 -6.76 6.35
N ARG A 235 18.68 -6.03 5.25
CA ARG A 235 19.65 -5.91 4.13
C ARG A 235 20.49 -4.66 4.20
N GLY A 236 20.38 -3.87 5.24
CA GLY A 236 21.12 -2.63 5.44
C GLY A 236 20.66 -1.47 4.53
N LEU A 237 19.41 -1.51 4.05
CA LEU A 237 18.87 -0.40 3.25
C LEU A 237 18.28 0.65 4.17
N ASN A 238 18.60 1.93 3.92
CA ASN A 238 17.98 3.05 4.60
C ASN A 238 16.52 3.21 4.16
N ILE A 239 15.67 3.53 5.11
CA ILE A 239 14.27 3.87 4.83
C ILE A 239 14.14 5.38 4.70
N LYS A 240 13.53 5.81 3.61
CA LYS A 240 13.27 7.22 3.30
C LYS A 240 11.82 7.54 3.60
N TYR A 241 11.60 8.78 3.99
CA TYR A 241 10.26 9.28 4.25
C TYR A 241 10.11 10.74 3.79
N ILE A 242 8.98 11.05 3.17
CA ILE A 242 8.59 12.41 2.83
C ILE A 242 7.10 12.61 3.06
N ARG A 243 6.75 13.75 3.64
CA ARG A 243 5.38 14.22 3.86
C ARG A 243 5.21 15.60 3.25
N PHE A 244 4.16 15.77 2.45
CA PHE A 244 3.89 17.01 1.72
C PHE A 244 2.39 17.26 1.57
N LEU A 245 2.01 18.50 1.30
CA LEU A 245 0.65 18.88 0.97
C LEU A 245 0.37 18.63 -0.51
N CYS A 246 -0.77 18.00 -0.80
CA CYS A 246 -1.26 17.84 -2.17
C CYS A 246 -2.24 18.97 -2.51
N GLU A 247 -1.70 20.16 -2.76
CA GLU A 247 -2.49 21.33 -3.10
C GLU A 247 -3.18 21.19 -4.48
N ASN A 248 -4.28 21.90 -4.65
CA ASN A 248 -4.96 21.96 -5.94
C ASN A 248 -4.14 22.82 -6.92
N ARG A 249 -4.02 22.32 -8.19
CA ARG A 249 -3.24 22.99 -9.22
C ARG A 249 -3.97 22.93 -10.56
N PRO A 250 -3.92 24.01 -11.33
CA PRO A 250 -4.54 24.02 -12.66
C PRO A 250 -3.83 23.03 -13.61
N GLU A 251 -2.53 22.86 -13.45
CA GLU A 251 -1.71 21.96 -14.27
C GLU A 251 -0.68 21.24 -13.40
N TRP A 252 -0.41 19.97 -13.75
CA TRP A 252 0.57 19.12 -13.11
C TRP A 252 1.73 18.88 -14.07
N ILE A 253 2.93 19.17 -13.62
CA ILE A 253 4.17 19.03 -14.38
C ILE A 253 4.86 17.72 -13.96
N GLU A 254 4.99 16.79 -14.90
CA GLU A 254 5.78 15.58 -14.70
C GLU A 254 7.27 15.95 -14.74
N PRO A 255 8.10 15.54 -13.75
CA PRO A 255 9.52 15.88 -13.76
C PRO A 255 10.23 15.22 -14.93
N ASP A 256 11.03 16.00 -15.65
CA ASP A 256 11.90 15.54 -16.74
C ASP A 256 13.34 15.45 -16.22
N VAL A 257 13.61 14.37 -15.47
CA VAL A 257 14.93 14.11 -14.85
C VAL A 257 15.32 12.65 -15.02
N GLU A 258 16.59 12.43 -15.32
CA GLU A 258 17.16 11.09 -15.32
C GLU A 258 17.47 10.66 -13.87
N ILE A 259 16.95 9.52 -13.46
CA ILE A 259 17.12 8.98 -12.10
C ILE A 259 17.68 7.56 -12.21
N GLU A 260 18.76 7.28 -11.49
CA GLU A 260 19.35 5.96 -11.43
C GLU A 260 18.37 4.92 -10.87
N PHE A 261 18.28 3.75 -11.51
CA PHE A 261 17.41 2.67 -11.08
C PHE A 261 17.98 1.94 -9.88
N ASP A 262 17.11 1.58 -8.93
CA ASP A 262 17.47 0.74 -7.78
C ASP A 262 18.07 -0.60 -8.24
N ALA A 263 19.36 -0.82 -8.06
CA ALA A 263 20.06 -2.00 -8.52
C ALA A 263 19.52 -3.29 -7.88
N TYR A 264 19.17 -3.26 -6.57
CA TYR A 264 18.66 -4.41 -5.82
C TYR A 264 17.24 -4.84 -6.23
N ARG A 265 16.46 -3.95 -6.88
CA ARG A 265 15.14 -4.25 -7.44
C ARG A 265 15.18 -4.72 -8.89
N SER A 266 16.29 -4.45 -9.58
CA SER A 266 16.53 -4.86 -10.98
C SER A 266 16.85 -6.34 -11.11
N PHE A 267 17.20 -7.03 -10.01
CA PHE A 267 17.49 -8.46 -10.04
C PHE A 267 16.24 -9.27 -10.33
N ASN A 268 16.33 -10.14 -11.34
CA ASN A 268 15.34 -11.20 -11.57
C ASN A 268 15.08 -11.94 -10.26
N ARG A 269 13.84 -12.37 -10.02
CA ARG A 269 13.43 -13.15 -8.82
C ARG A 269 14.39 -14.28 -8.47
N SER A 270 15.12 -14.82 -9.46
CA SER A 270 16.15 -15.86 -9.28
C SER A 270 17.41 -15.38 -8.55
N LYS A 271 17.85 -14.14 -8.73
CA LYS A 271 19.02 -13.59 -8.04
C LYS A 271 18.71 -13.10 -6.61
N ARG A 272 17.46 -12.70 -6.33
CA ARG A 272 17.03 -12.27 -4.97
C ARG A 272 17.18 -13.39 -3.92
N SER A 273 17.09 -14.66 -4.33
CA SER A 273 17.23 -15.79 -3.41
C SER A 273 18.69 -16.29 -3.30
N ALA A 274 19.55 -15.94 -4.24
CA ALA A 274 20.97 -16.27 -4.12
C ALA A 274 21.67 -15.35 -3.08
N LEU A 275 21.23 -14.10 -2.95
CA LEU A 275 21.71 -13.18 -1.91
C LEU A 275 21.20 -13.53 -0.50
N ALA A 276 20.07 -14.23 -0.40
CA ALA A 276 19.54 -14.70 0.88
C ALA A 276 20.14 -16.03 1.37
N SER A 277 20.92 -16.73 0.54
CA SER A 277 21.57 -18.00 0.85
C SER A 277 23.11 -17.89 1.04
N GLY A 278 23.63 -16.67 1.06
CA GLY A 278 25.04 -16.38 1.31
C GLY A 278 25.28 -15.97 2.77
N LYS A 279 24.87 -16.84 3.69
CA LYS A 279 25.38 -16.95 5.07
C LYS A 279 25.64 -18.40 5.38
#